data_94fef7dfb529305ba63a80babd4d6dcd
#
_entry.id   94fef7dfb529305ba63a80babd4d6dcd
#
_cell.length_a   1.000
_cell.length_b   1.000
_cell.length_c   1.000
_cell.angle_alpha   90.00
_cell.angle_beta   90.00
_cell.angle_gamma   90.00
#
_symmetry.space_group_name_H-M   'P 1'
#
loop_
_entity.id
_entity.type
_entity.pdbx_description
1 polymer ?
#
loop_
_entity_poly.entity_id
_entity_poly.type
_entity_poly.pdbx_seq_one_letter_code
_entity_poly.pdbx_strand_id
1 'polypeptide(L)'
;DEEMFVDPYRFDITRTPNDHLAFGIGEHFCLGSGFAKKELKVMFQELFRRFPDIDLAGPPERLRSNFINGVKHLPVKFTPER
;
A
#
# COMPACT_ATOMS: atom_id res chain seq x y z
N ASP A 1 -10.03 -12.25 0.09
CA ASP A 1 -10.92 -13.28 -0.46
C ASP A 1 -10.35 -14.65 -0.10
N GLU A 2 -11.12 -15.42 0.64
CA GLU A 2 -10.72 -16.72 1.17
C GLU A 2 -10.59 -17.79 0.08
N GLU A 3 -11.25 -17.60 -1.04
CA GLU A 3 -11.17 -18.50 -2.19
C GLU A 3 -9.92 -18.25 -3.03
N MET A 4 -9.38 -17.04 -2.99
CA MET A 4 -8.24 -16.62 -3.81
C MET A 4 -6.91 -16.62 -3.07
N PHE A 5 -6.92 -16.45 -1.75
CA PHE A 5 -5.70 -16.27 -0.96
C PHE A 5 -5.61 -17.28 0.17
N VAL A 6 -4.46 -17.92 0.28
CA VAL A 6 -4.13 -18.78 1.43
C VAL A 6 -3.84 -17.88 2.62
N ASP A 7 -4.46 -18.22 3.78
CA ASP A 7 -4.36 -17.43 5.01
C ASP A 7 -4.70 -15.94 4.78
N PRO A 8 -5.93 -15.63 4.31
CA PRO A 8 -6.28 -14.32 3.75
C PRO A 8 -6.24 -13.19 4.76
N TYR A 9 -6.33 -13.46 6.05
CA TYR A 9 -6.31 -12.45 7.11
C TYR A 9 -4.91 -12.12 7.62
N ARG A 10 -3.88 -12.86 7.13
CA ARG A 10 -2.50 -12.55 7.45
C ARG A 10 -1.96 -11.47 6.52
N PHE A 11 -1.38 -10.42 7.09
CA PHE A 11 -0.63 -9.43 6.32
C PHE A 11 0.74 -10.00 5.94
N ASP A 12 0.96 -10.25 4.66
CA ASP A 12 2.18 -10.86 4.14
C ASP A 12 2.61 -10.15 2.85
N ILE A 13 3.67 -9.35 2.92
CA ILE A 13 4.23 -8.61 1.78
C ILE A 13 4.97 -9.49 0.79
N THR A 14 5.24 -10.75 1.15
CA THR A 14 5.93 -11.73 0.28
C THR A 14 4.98 -12.71 -0.38
N ARG A 15 3.68 -12.47 -0.27
CA ARG A 15 2.64 -13.37 -0.77
C ARG A 15 2.80 -13.64 -2.26
N THR A 16 2.81 -14.93 -2.64
CA THR A 16 2.86 -15.38 -4.03
C THR A 16 2.02 -16.67 -4.17
N PRO A 17 1.06 -16.74 -5.11
CA PRO A 17 0.59 -15.66 -5.99
C PRO A 17 -0.14 -14.56 -5.23
N ASN A 18 -0.23 -13.37 -5.81
CA ASN A 18 -0.94 -12.24 -5.23
C ASN A 18 -1.83 -11.58 -6.30
N ASP A 19 -2.92 -12.26 -6.62
CA ASP A 19 -3.86 -11.84 -7.67
C ASP A 19 -4.88 -10.84 -7.13
N HIS A 20 -4.39 -9.66 -6.75
CA HIS A 20 -5.23 -8.58 -6.22
C HIS A 20 -5.91 -7.77 -7.32
N LEU A 21 -6.98 -7.05 -6.93
CA LEU A 21 -7.80 -6.24 -7.84
C LEU A 21 -7.53 -4.73 -7.73
N ALA A 22 -6.39 -4.33 -7.15
CA ALA A 22 -6.09 -2.91 -6.94
C ALA A 22 -6.02 -2.10 -8.25
N PHE A 23 -5.69 -2.74 -9.36
CA PHE A 23 -5.67 -2.12 -10.69
C PHE A 23 -6.84 -2.58 -11.58
N GLY A 24 -7.84 -3.23 -11.03
CA GLY A 24 -8.99 -3.77 -11.77
C GLY A 24 -8.70 -5.10 -12.44
N ILE A 25 -9.58 -5.50 -13.34
CA ILE A 25 -9.49 -6.76 -14.08
C ILE A 25 -10.18 -6.61 -15.44
N GLY A 26 -9.80 -7.44 -16.41
CA GLY A 26 -10.43 -7.49 -17.73
C GLY A 26 -10.00 -6.37 -18.66
N GLU A 27 -10.88 -5.97 -19.56
CA GLU A 27 -10.60 -5.00 -20.61
C GLU A 27 -10.25 -3.60 -20.07
N HIS A 28 -10.75 -3.26 -18.89
CA HIS A 28 -10.51 -1.99 -18.23
C HIS A 28 -9.39 -2.04 -17.19
N PHE A 29 -8.52 -3.06 -17.25
CA PHE A 29 -7.34 -3.11 -16.38
C PHE A 29 -6.52 -1.82 -16.51
N CYS A 30 -6.02 -1.29 -15.39
CA CYS A 30 -5.34 0.01 -15.35
C CYS A 30 -4.18 0.08 -16.34
N LEU A 31 -4.29 1.00 -17.31
CA LEU A 31 -3.24 1.24 -18.32
C LEU A 31 -1.92 1.68 -17.68
N GLY A 32 -1.99 2.44 -16.59
CA GLY A 32 -0.84 2.98 -15.88
C GLY A 32 -0.25 2.08 -14.81
N SER A 33 -0.69 0.82 -14.70
CA SER A 33 -0.27 -0.07 -13.60
C SER A 33 1.24 -0.28 -13.51
N GLY A 34 1.91 -0.46 -14.66
CA GLY A 34 3.37 -0.63 -14.71
C GLY A 34 4.12 0.61 -14.23
N PHE A 35 3.66 1.79 -14.66
CA PHE A 35 4.23 3.06 -14.24
C PHE A 35 3.97 3.33 -12.75
N ALA A 36 2.77 3.06 -12.28
CA ALA A 36 2.41 3.22 -10.87
C ALA A 36 3.25 2.32 -9.95
N LYS A 37 3.46 1.07 -10.33
CA LYS A 37 4.33 0.15 -9.58
C LYS A 37 5.77 0.64 -9.52
N LYS A 38 6.29 1.18 -10.62
CA LYS A 38 7.65 1.74 -10.66
C LYS A 38 7.76 2.98 -9.77
N GLU A 39 6.78 3.88 -9.83
CA GLU A 39 6.72 5.07 -8.99
C GLU A 39 6.69 4.72 -7.50
N LEU A 40 5.82 3.78 -7.12
CA LEU A 40 5.73 3.30 -5.74
C LEU A 40 7.06 2.68 -5.28
N LYS A 41 7.68 1.86 -6.11
CA LYS A 41 8.96 1.22 -5.78
C LYS A 41 10.05 2.24 -5.50
N VAL A 42 10.21 3.22 -6.38
CA VAL A 42 11.23 4.28 -6.25
C VAL A 42 10.94 5.13 -5.02
N MET A 43 9.69 5.52 -4.81
CA MET A 43 9.29 6.34 -3.66
C MET A 43 9.58 5.63 -2.33
N PHE A 44 9.19 4.36 -2.20
CA PHE A 44 9.43 3.61 -0.97
C PHE A 44 10.92 3.30 -0.75
N GLN A 45 11.67 3.02 -1.80
CA GLN A 45 13.12 2.85 -1.67
C GLN A 45 13.80 4.11 -1.12
N GLU A 46 13.44 5.28 -1.64
CA GLU A 46 13.98 6.56 -1.15
C GLU A 46 13.49 6.88 0.26
N LEU A 47 12.21 6.64 0.54
CA LEU A 47 11.63 6.89 1.85
C LEU A 47 12.34 6.08 2.95
N PHE A 48 12.50 4.78 2.75
CA PHE A 48 13.12 3.90 3.75
C PHE A 48 14.64 4.08 3.82
N ARG A 49 15.26 4.53 2.75
CA ARG A 49 16.69 4.88 2.78
C ARG A 49 16.94 6.12 3.66
N ARG A 50 16.06 7.11 3.55
CA ARG A 50 16.19 8.39 4.28
C ARG A 50 15.66 8.32 5.70
N PHE A 51 14.61 7.56 5.91
CA PHE A 51 13.90 7.43 7.20
C PHE A 51 13.72 5.95 7.57
N PRO A 52 14.84 5.25 7.90
CA PRO A 52 14.77 3.81 8.16
C PRO A 52 13.99 3.45 9.43
N ASP A 53 13.77 4.42 10.31
CA ASP A 53 13.04 4.26 11.57
C ASP A 53 11.60 4.76 11.52
N ILE A 54 11.05 5.02 10.34
CA ILE A 54 9.67 5.48 10.21
C ILE A 54 8.69 4.45 10.79
N ASP A 55 7.78 4.92 11.64
CA ASP A 55 6.81 4.08 12.33
C ASP A 55 5.52 4.86 12.58
N LEU A 56 4.45 4.16 12.94
CA LEU A 56 3.19 4.79 13.31
C LEU A 56 3.33 5.59 14.60
N ALA A 57 2.82 6.83 14.60
CA ALA A 57 2.75 7.68 15.79
C ALA A 57 1.36 7.66 16.45
N GLY A 58 0.39 7.04 15.80
CA GLY A 58 -0.98 6.94 16.29
C GLY A 58 -1.84 6.11 15.34
N PRO A 59 -3.12 5.88 15.67
CA PRO A 59 -4.01 5.10 14.83
C PRO A 59 -4.29 5.81 13.51
N PRO A 60 -4.37 5.08 12.37
CA PRO A 60 -4.80 5.65 11.11
C PRO A 60 -6.26 6.13 11.21
N GLU A 61 -6.53 7.30 10.64
CA GLU A 61 -7.89 7.81 10.47
C GLU A 61 -8.34 7.56 9.03
N ARG A 62 -9.39 6.77 8.87
CA ARG A 62 -9.90 6.42 7.55
C ARG A 62 -10.87 7.45 7.03
N LEU A 63 -10.92 7.59 5.70
CA LEU A 63 -11.89 8.44 5.04
C LEU A 63 -13.29 7.85 5.20
N ARG A 64 -14.23 8.68 5.66
CA ARG A 64 -15.64 8.28 5.77
C ARG A 64 -16.30 8.38 4.39
N SER A 65 -16.29 7.25 3.67
CA SER A 65 -16.88 7.18 2.34
C SER A 65 -17.30 5.73 2.04
N ASN A 66 -18.42 5.57 1.37
CA ASN A 66 -18.87 4.29 0.82
C ASN A 66 -18.34 4.07 -0.61
N PHE A 67 -17.69 5.06 -1.19
CA PHE A 67 -17.17 5.02 -2.56
C PHE A 67 -15.64 4.87 -2.59
N ILE A 68 -14.93 5.60 -1.75
CA ILE A 68 -13.46 5.58 -1.70
C ILE A 68 -13.00 4.96 -0.37
N ASN A 69 -12.27 3.84 -0.46
CA ASN A 69 -11.61 3.24 0.68
C ASN A 69 -10.21 3.83 0.83
N GLY A 70 -10.12 4.94 1.54
CA GLY A 70 -8.87 5.69 1.70
C GLY A 70 -8.52 5.98 3.13
N VAL A 71 -7.31 6.49 3.33
CA VAL A 71 -6.79 6.97 4.61
C VAL A 71 -6.79 8.49 4.59
N LYS A 72 -7.43 9.11 5.59
CA LYS A 72 -7.49 10.56 5.76
C LYS A 72 -6.26 11.10 6.48
N HIS A 73 -5.87 10.45 7.55
CA HIS A 73 -4.68 10.78 8.34
C HIS A 73 -3.93 9.51 8.71
N LEU A 74 -2.61 9.56 8.54
CA LEU A 74 -1.68 8.50 8.92
C LEU A 74 -0.53 9.12 9.71
N PRO A 75 -0.68 9.30 11.04
CA PRO A 75 0.38 9.86 11.86
C PRO A 75 1.60 8.97 11.87
N VAL A 76 2.77 9.53 11.57
CA VAL A 76 4.03 8.79 11.59
C VAL A 76 5.08 9.56 12.38
N LYS A 77 6.04 8.84 12.91
CA LYS A 77 7.22 9.38 13.59
C LYS A 77 8.47 8.86 12.91
N PHE A 78 9.49 9.68 12.85
CA PHE A 78 10.78 9.34 12.24
C PHE A 78 11.87 10.28 12.76
N THR A 79 13.12 9.86 12.60
CA THR A 79 14.27 10.74 12.86
C THR A 79 14.54 11.55 11.60
N PRO A 80 14.51 12.90 11.66
CA PRO A 80 14.80 13.73 10.49
C PRO A 80 16.20 13.49 9.94
N GLU A 81 16.31 13.51 8.62
CA GLU A 81 17.59 13.49 7.92
C GLU A 81 18.36 14.78 8.22
N ARG A 82 19.64 14.64 8.52
CA ARG A 82 20.54 15.77 8.82
C ARG A 82 21.29 16.22 7.57
#